data_8cb0a880a2f8e8197b3ae9712712252f
#
_entry.id   8cb0a880a2f8e8197b3ae9712712252f
#
_cell.length_a   1.000
_cell.length_b   1.000
_cell.length_c   1.000
_cell.angle_alpha   90.00
_cell.angle_beta   90.00
_cell.angle_gamma   90.00
#
_symmetry.space_group_name_H-M   'P 1'
#
loop_
_entity.id
_entity.type
_entity.pdbx_description
1 polymer ?
#
loop_
_entity_poly.entity_id
_entity_poly.type
_entity_poly.pdbx_seq_one_letter_code
_entity_poly.pdbx_strand_id
1 'polypeptide(L)'
;MMKFDKIEEYILNNIKSDVYLSEEKIESENELAKKFGVSRMTCRKAIENLVQRNYLYKIKGKGTYVKNNENKHIIYLNEAIGFSERTK
;
A
#
# COMPACT_ATOMS: atom_id res chain seq x y z
N MET A 1 -1.11 -0.31 -18.10
CA MET A 1 -1.04 -0.44 -16.64
C MET A 1 -2.41 -0.18 -16.02
N MET A 2 -2.77 -1.00 -15.06
CA MET A 2 -4.08 -0.85 -14.42
C MET A 2 -4.04 0.29 -13.40
N LYS A 3 -5.19 0.92 -13.20
CA LYS A 3 -5.26 2.09 -12.32
C LYS A 3 -4.86 1.77 -10.88
N PHE A 4 -5.22 0.57 -10.40
CA PHE A 4 -4.86 0.24 -9.02
C PHE A 4 -3.36 0.02 -8.86
N ASP A 5 -2.64 -0.29 -9.95
CA ASP A 5 -1.18 -0.41 -9.89
C ASP A 5 -0.54 0.92 -9.52
N LYS A 6 -1.06 2.01 -10.05
CA LYS A 6 -0.53 3.34 -9.73
C LYS A 6 -0.77 3.69 -8.27
N ILE A 7 -1.91 3.28 -7.74
CA ILE A 7 -2.24 3.52 -6.34
C ILE A 7 -1.34 2.70 -5.45
N GLU A 8 -1.11 1.43 -5.80
CA GLU A 8 -0.17 0.60 -5.03
C GLU A 8 1.21 1.21 -5.02
N GLU A 9 1.66 1.66 -6.18
CA GLU A 9 2.98 2.26 -6.31
C GLU A 9 3.11 3.51 -5.44
N TYR A 10 2.09 4.35 -5.47
CA TYR A 10 2.05 5.55 -4.64
C TYR A 10 2.20 5.20 -3.16
N ILE A 11 1.41 4.22 -2.69
CA ILE A 11 1.43 3.83 -1.29
C ILE A 11 2.78 3.23 -0.92
N LEU A 12 3.31 2.35 -1.76
CA LEU A 12 4.61 1.71 -1.48
C LEU A 12 5.73 2.74 -1.44
N ASN A 13 5.71 3.68 -2.37
CA ASN A 13 6.72 4.73 -2.39
C ASN A 13 6.66 5.58 -1.13
N ASN A 14 5.45 5.87 -0.64
CA ASN A 14 5.29 6.66 0.58
C ASN A 14 5.77 5.90 1.81
N ILE A 15 5.63 4.59 1.81
CA ILE A 15 6.16 3.77 2.89
C ILE A 15 7.68 3.79 2.86
N LYS A 16 8.27 3.61 1.68
CA LYS A 16 9.72 3.55 1.56
C LYS A 16 10.39 4.87 1.90
N SER A 17 9.74 5.98 1.58
CA SER A 17 10.32 7.31 1.79
C SER A 17 9.91 7.94 3.11
N ASP A 18 9.24 7.19 3.97
CA ASP A 18 8.80 7.64 5.29
C ASP A 18 7.74 8.75 5.25
N VAL A 19 7.07 8.92 4.12
CA VAL A 19 5.89 9.79 4.08
C VAL A 19 4.79 9.16 4.93
N TYR A 20 4.64 7.83 4.84
CA TYR A 20 3.80 7.10 5.78
C TYR A 20 4.71 6.41 6.77
N LEU A 21 4.53 6.71 8.05
CA LEU A 21 5.32 6.07 9.09
C LEU A 21 4.67 4.77 9.55
N SER A 22 5.44 3.98 10.26
CA SER A 22 4.96 2.72 10.82
C SER A 22 3.72 2.95 11.67
N GLU A 23 2.69 2.14 11.47
CA GLU A 23 1.43 2.20 12.22
C GLU A 23 0.61 3.45 11.92
N GLU A 24 1.02 4.23 10.95
CA GLU A 24 0.30 5.45 10.61
C GLU A 24 -0.89 5.13 9.71
N LYS A 25 -1.97 5.88 9.90
CA LYS A 25 -3.17 5.75 9.07
C LYS A 25 -2.91 6.43 7.72
N ILE A 26 -3.24 5.73 6.64
CA ILE A 26 -3.10 6.31 5.31
C ILE A 26 -4.43 6.92 4.86
N GLU A 27 -4.41 7.56 3.69
CA GLU A 27 -5.63 8.14 3.13
C GLU A 27 -6.70 7.07 2.95
N SER A 28 -7.95 7.46 3.12
CA SER A 28 -9.09 6.56 2.95
C SER A 28 -9.30 6.24 1.47
N GLU A 29 -10.14 5.24 1.21
CA GLU A 29 -10.52 4.91 -0.15
C GLU A 29 -11.11 6.12 -0.85
N ASN A 30 -11.95 6.89 -0.15
CA ASN A 30 -12.55 8.09 -0.71
C ASN A 30 -11.51 9.14 -1.07
N GLU A 31 -10.56 9.35 -0.17
CA GLU A 31 -9.51 10.33 -0.40
C GLU A 31 -8.60 9.93 -1.54
N LEU A 32 -8.26 8.66 -1.63
CA LEU A 32 -7.44 8.16 -2.71
C LEU A 32 -8.19 8.24 -4.04
N ALA A 33 -9.48 7.94 -4.02
CA ALA A 33 -10.30 8.02 -5.21
C ALA A 33 -10.30 9.43 -5.78
N LYS A 34 -10.44 10.42 -4.92
CA LYS A 34 -10.40 11.82 -5.35
C LYS A 34 -9.03 12.20 -5.88
N LYS A 35 -7.99 11.78 -5.17
CA LYS A 35 -6.62 12.12 -5.54
C LYS A 35 -6.25 11.59 -6.92
N PHE A 36 -6.67 10.37 -7.23
CA PHE A 36 -6.29 9.72 -8.48
C PHE A 36 -7.36 9.78 -9.56
N GLY A 37 -8.54 10.31 -9.23
CA GLY A 37 -9.60 10.39 -10.20
C GLY A 37 -10.14 9.03 -10.62
N VAL A 38 -10.25 8.12 -9.68
CA VAL A 38 -10.72 6.75 -9.93
C VAL A 38 -11.85 6.41 -8.95
N SER A 39 -12.44 5.24 -9.14
CA SER A 39 -13.52 4.81 -8.26
C SER A 39 -12.96 4.31 -6.92
N ARG A 40 -13.85 4.30 -5.92
CA ARG A 40 -13.49 3.74 -4.61
C ARG A 40 -13.13 2.26 -4.70
N MET A 41 -13.81 1.55 -5.59
CA MET A 41 -13.53 0.12 -5.77
C MET A 41 -12.11 -0.11 -6.26
N THR A 42 -11.64 0.74 -7.15
CA THR A 42 -10.25 0.65 -7.63
C THR A 42 -9.29 0.83 -6.48
N CYS A 43 -9.56 1.82 -5.62
CA CYS A 43 -8.71 2.06 -4.45
C CYS A 43 -8.77 0.91 -3.46
N ARG A 44 -9.96 0.37 -3.24
CA ARG A 44 -10.12 -0.78 -2.34
C ARG A 44 -9.30 -1.95 -2.83
N LYS A 45 -9.32 -2.21 -4.13
CA LYS A 45 -8.58 -3.33 -4.69
C LYS A 45 -7.09 -3.18 -4.46
N ALA A 46 -6.57 -1.98 -4.68
CA ALA A 46 -5.16 -1.71 -4.44
C ALA A 46 -4.80 -1.92 -2.97
N ILE A 47 -5.63 -1.41 -2.07
CA ILE A 47 -5.40 -1.55 -0.65
C ILE A 47 -5.45 -3.01 -0.24
N GLU A 48 -6.43 -3.77 -0.74
CA GLU A 48 -6.55 -5.18 -0.39
C GLU A 48 -5.34 -5.97 -0.85
N ASN A 49 -4.82 -5.66 -2.04
CA ASN A 49 -3.61 -6.32 -2.52
C ASN A 49 -2.44 -6.07 -1.58
N LEU A 50 -2.30 -4.84 -1.11
CA LEU A 50 -1.20 -4.51 -0.20
C LEU A 50 -1.39 -5.10 1.18
N VAL A 51 -2.64 -5.25 1.60
CA VAL A 51 -2.93 -5.94 2.86
C VAL A 51 -2.50 -7.40 2.75
N GLN A 52 -2.83 -8.05 1.64
CA GLN A 52 -2.44 -9.44 1.44
C GLN A 52 -0.93 -9.61 1.38
N ARG A 53 -0.24 -8.59 0.88
CA ARG A 53 1.22 -8.63 0.77
C ARG A 53 1.91 -8.16 2.05
N ASN A 54 1.12 -7.88 3.10
CA ASN A 54 1.62 -7.54 4.44
C ASN A 54 2.27 -6.16 4.54
N TYR A 55 1.91 -5.25 3.66
CA TYR A 55 2.37 -3.87 3.76
C TYR A 55 1.42 -3.00 4.56
N LEU A 56 0.14 -3.37 4.56
CA LEU A 56 -0.91 -2.61 5.22
C LEU A 56 -1.79 -3.53 6.05
N TYR A 57 -2.54 -2.94 6.98
CA TYR A 57 -3.60 -3.69 7.65
C TYR A 57 -4.79 -2.77 7.85
N LYS A 58 -5.97 -3.36 7.95
CA LYS A 58 -7.22 -2.60 8.09
C LYS A 58 -7.81 -2.82 9.48
N ILE A 59 -8.33 -1.73 10.04
CA ILE A 59 -9.10 -1.81 11.29
C ILE A 59 -10.51 -1.37 10.95
N LYS A 60 -11.45 -2.29 11.10
CA LYS A 60 -12.84 -2.01 10.76
C LYS A 60 -13.33 -0.79 11.49
N GLY A 61 -13.96 0.13 10.76
CA GLY A 61 -14.52 1.35 11.34
C GLY A 61 -13.50 2.44 11.60
N LYS A 62 -12.21 2.18 11.36
CA LYS A 62 -11.17 3.17 11.63
C LYS A 62 -10.35 3.53 10.40
N GLY A 63 -9.96 2.55 9.61
CA GLY A 63 -9.23 2.83 8.38
C GLY A 63 -8.14 1.82 8.09
N THR A 64 -7.20 2.24 7.25
CA THR A 64 -6.09 1.42 6.80
C THR A 64 -4.79 2.02 7.34
N TYR A 65 -3.93 1.15 7.82
CA TYR A 65 -2.71 1.56 8.51
C TYR A 65 -1.50 0.84 7.92
N VAL A 66 -0.34 1.48 8.06
CA VAL A 66 0.92 0.90 7.59
C VAL A 66 1.41 -0.10 8.61
N LYS A 67 1.84 -1.27 8.14
CA LYS A 67 2.44 -2.25 9.02
C LYS A 67 3.77 -1.75 9.53
N ASN A 68 4.27 -2.40 10.56
CA ASN A 68 5.50 -2.04 11.23
C ASN A 68 6.62 -1.77 10.23
N ASN A 69 7.44 -0.76 10.52
CA ASN A 69 8.57 -0.35 9.68
C ASN A 69 9.58 -1.46 9.39
N GLU A 70 9.55 -2.52 10.14
CA GLU A 70 10.43 -3.65 9.86
C GLU A 70 10.23 -4.18 8.46
N ASN A 71 9.04 -4.00 7.92
CA ASN A 71 8.72 -4.45 6.56
C ASN A 71 9.36 -3.57 5.49
N LYS A 72 9.82 -2.40 5.86
CA LYS A 72 10.42 -1.48 4.91
C LYS A 72 11.66 -2.08 4.25
N HIS A 73 12.47 -2.74 5.04
CA HIS A 73 13.66 -3.40 4.51
C HIS A 73 13.30 -4.47 3.49
N ILE A 74 12.25 -5.21 3.76
CA ILE A 74 11.79 -6.27 2.87
C ILE A 74 11.31 -5.67 1.56
N ILE A 75 10.63 -4.53 1.60
CA ILE A 75 10.17 -3.85 0.40
C ILE A 75 11.36 -3.51 -0.50
N TYR A 76 12.40 -2.93 0.07
CA TYR A 76 13.59 -2.58 -0.69
C TYR A 76 14.24 -3.80 -1.32
N LEU A 77 14.35 -4.87 -0.56
CA LEU A 77 14.96 -6.09 -1.08
C LEU A 77 14.18 -6.65 -2.25
N ASN A 78 12.87 -6.74 -2.09
CA ASN A 78 12.04 -7.31 -3.15
C ASN A 78 12.14 -6.51 -4.44
N GLU A 79 12.20 -5.21 -4.33
CA GLU A 79 12.29 -4.37 -5.51
C GLU A 79 13.66 -4.40 -6.14
N ALA A 80 14.70 -4.42 -5.29
CA ALA A 80 16.06 -4.39 -5.79
C ALA A 80 16.41 -5.63 -6.60
N ILE A 81 15.88 -6.78 -6.22
CA ILE A 81 16.18 -8.04 -6.91
C ILE A 81 15.07 -8.48 -7.85
N GLY A 82 14.02 -7.69 -7.97
CA GLY A 82 12.89 -8.04 -8.83
C GLY A 82 12.17 -9.29 -8.40
N PHE A 83 12.24 -9.61 -7.16
CA PHE A 83 11.78 -10.86 -6.61
C PHE A 83 10.35 -10.75 -6.15
N SER A 84 9.53 -11.43 -6.74
CA SER A 84 8.16 -11.35 -6.31
C SER A 84 7.72 -12.59 -5.64
N GLU A 85 8.21 -13.31 -5.59
CA GLU A 85 7.64 -14.22 -5.15
C GLU A 85 7.91 -15.16 -4.59
N ARG A 86 8.31 -15.17 -4.83
CA ARG A 86 8.45 -15.79 -4.61
C ARG A 86 8.11 -16.44 -4.03
N THR A 87 8.22 -16.73 -4.08
CA THR A 87 7.88 -17.32 -3.63
C THR A 87 7.84 -17.92 -3.04
N LYS A 88 7.73 -18.08 -2.86
CA LYS A 88 7.61 -18.53 -2.33
C LYS A 88 7.57 -18.90 -2.12
#